data_90899de7f1c7d9e92cf112f5b1e2b1e8
#
_entry.id   90899de7f1c7d9e92cf112f5b1e2b1e8
#
_cell.length_a   1.000
_cell.length_b   1.000
_cell.length_c   1.000
_cell.angle_alpha   90.00
_cell.angle_beta   90.00
_cell.angle_gamma   90.00
#
_symmetry.space_group_name_H-M   'P 1'
#
loop_
_entity.id
_entity.type
_entity.pdbx_description
1 polymer ?
#
loop_
_entity_poly.entity_id
_entity_poly.type
_entity_poly.pdbx_seq_one_letter_code
_entity_poly.pdbx_strand_id
1 'polypeptide(L)'
;MAMEPSPNGSQVQNPGSLPDGLIAVVKADCPACALARPVFVDLAERADLTVYTQDDPTFPTEADWVVDDTDLAISWGLDLDAVPTLLRIEGGVETARTTGWDRDRWEEFTGVSNLGPDLPPFKPG
;
A
#
# COMPACT_ATOMS: atom_id res chain seq x y z
N MET A 1 3.09 21.33 -24.00
CA MET A 1 2.84 21.36 -23.58
C MET A 1 2.24 21.27 -23.06
N ALA A 2 2.36 20.75 -23.13
CA ALA A 2 1.96 20.59 -22.42
C ALA A 2 1.49 20.46 -21.65
N MET A 3 1.68 20.13 -21.58
CA MET A 3 1.38 19.98 -20.77
C MET A 3 0.85 19.93 -20.14
N GLU A 4 0.82 19.59 -20.23
CA GLU A 4 0.42 19.52 -19.53
C GLU A 4 -0.22 19.55 -19.01
N PRO A 5 -0.26 19.44 -19.06
CA PRO A 5 -0.95 19.40 -18.48
C PRO A 5 -1.56 19.46 -17.98
N SER A 6 -1.50 19.27 -18.03
CA SER A 6 -1.93 19.19 -17.30
C SER A 6 -2.48 19.24 -16.78
N PRO A 7 -2.54 19.16 -16.63
CA PRO A 7 -3.02 19.12 -16.09
C PRO A 7 -3.56 19.06 -15.57
N ASN A 8 -3.42 18.93 -15.53
CA ASN A 8 -3.79 18.68 -14.88
C ASN A 8 -4.34 18.49 -14.29
N GLY A 9 -4.26 18.48 -14.05
CA GLY A 9 -4.57 18.25 -13.58
C GLY A 9 -5.00 17.75 -13.25
N SER A 10 -5.21 17.47 -13.00
CA SER A 10 -5.60 16.98 -12.72
C SER A 10 -5.69 16.03 -12.54
N GLN A 11 -5.97 15.77 -12.74
CA GLN A 11 -6.02 14.42 -12.61
C GLN A 11 -5.26 13.78 -11.60
N VAL A 12 -5.00 14.34 -10.83
CA VAL A 12 -4.18 14.14 -9.80
C VAL A 12 -4.33 12.92 -8.99
N GLN A 13 -5.56 12.49 -8.69
CA GLN A 13 -5.78 11.36 -7.83
C GLN A 13 -5.89 10.07 -8.57
N ASN A 14 -5.58 10.06 -9.85
CA ASN A 14 -5.63 8.81 -10.59
C ASN A 14 -4.42 7.96 -10.22
N PRO A 15 -4.47 6.65 -10.49
CA PRO A 15 -3.37 5.75 -10.17
C PRO A 15 -2.05 6.16 -10.82
N GLY A 16 -2.12 6.88 -11.92
CA GLY A 16 -0.93 7.36 -12.60
C GLY A 16 -0.11 8.35 -11.79
N SER A 17 -0.69 8.91 -10.71
CA SER A 17 0.03 9.84 -9.84
C SER A 17 0.78 9.16 -8.70
N LEU A 18 0.65 7.84 -8.55
CA LEU A 18 1.30 7.09 -7.48
C LEU A 18 2.78 6.88 -7.79
N PRO A 19 3.62 6.83 -6.75
CA PRO A 19 5.04 6.50 -6.96
C PRO A 19 5.20 5.06 -7.45
N ASP A 20 6.25 4.83 -8.22
CA ASP A 20 6.60 3.48 -8.63
C ASP A 20 7.06 2.66 -7.44
N GLY A 21 6.90 1.35 -7.52
CA GLY A 21 7.31 0.41 -6.49
C GLY A 21 6.11 -0.23 -5.81
N LEU A 22 6.29 -0.63 -4.57
CA LEU A 22 5.24 -1.26 -3.78
C LEU A 22 4.41 -0.20 -3.07
N ILE A 23 3.10 -0.39 -3.14
CA ILE A 23 2.14 0.45 -2.43
C ILE A 23 1.33 -0.46 -1.52
N ALA A 24 1.11 -0.05 -0.29
CA ALA A 24 0.17 -0.72 0.61
C ALA A 24 -0.91 0.28 1.01
N VAL A 25 -2.15 -0.17 1.05
CA VAL A 25 -3.25 0.61 1.61
C VAL A 25 -3.75 -0.11 2.83
N VAL A 26 -3.80 0.60 3.95
CA VAL A 26 -4.05 0.02 5.26
C VAL A 26 -5.02 0.86 6.06
N LYS A 27 -5.47 0.28 7.18
CA LYS A 27 -6.33 0.94 8.14
C LYS A 27 -5.97 0.40 9.52
N ALA A 28 -5.80 1.28 10.49
CA ALA A 28 -5.46 0.83 11.85
C ALA A 28 -6.61 0.00 12.43
N ASP A 29 -7.86 0.40 12.16
CA ASP A 29 -9.04 -0.32 12.60
C ASP A 29 -9.37 -1.46 11.64
N CYS A 30 -8.43 -2.38 11.50
CA CYS A 30 -8.52 -3.54 10.60
C CYS A 30 -7.67 -4.64 11.20
N PRO A 31 -8.27 -5.79 11.60
CA PRO A 31 -7.51 -6.84 12.27
C PRO A 31 -6.34 -7.38 11.43
N ALA A 32 -6.54 -7.56 10.13
CA ALA A 32 -5.46 -8.05 9.26
C ALA A 32 -4.34 -7.01 9.12
N CYS A 33 -4.69 -5.73 9.03
CA CYS A 33 -3.71 -4.66 8.97
C CYS A 33 -2.91 -4.58 10.27
N ALA A 34 -3.59 -4.66 11.41
CA ALA A 34 -2.93 -4.62 12.71
C ALA A 34 -2.00 -5.81 12.89
N LEU A 35 -2.42 -6.99 12.46
CA LEU A 35 -1.60 -8.19 12.50
C LEU A 35 -0.33 -8.01 11.67
N ALA A 36 -0.46 -7.47 10.47
CA ALA A 36 0.65 -7.32 9.52
C ALA A 36 1.51 -6.09 9.79
N ARG A 37 1.24 -5.32 10.83
CA ARG A 37 1.97 -4.09 11.14
C ARG A 37 3.50 -4.26 11.08
N PRO A 38 4.09 -5.27 11.75
CA PRO A 38 5.55 -5.43 11.70
C PRO A 38 6.06 -5.77 10.31
N VAL A 39 5.22 -6.38 9.47
CA VAL A 39 5.60 -6.70 8.09
C VAL A 39 5.75 -5.43 7.26
N PHE A 40 4.86 -4.46 7.44
CA PHE A 40 4.98 -3.18 6.72
C PHE A 40 6.28 -2.46 7.08
N VAL A 41 6.63 -2.45 8.36
CA VAL A 41 7.86 -1.82 8.81
C VAL A 41 9.08 -2.52 8.21
N ASP A 42 9.08 -3.86 8.22
CA ASP A 42 10.14 -4.65 7.65
C ASP A 42 10.27 -4.42 6.14
N LEU A 43 9.14 -4.43 5.43
CA LEU A 43 9.14 -4.18 3.98
C LEU A 43 9.66 -2.79 3.63
N ALA A 44 9.33 -1.79 4.43
CA ALA A 44 9.82 -0.43 4.18
C ALA A 44 11.34 -0.34 4.26
N GLU A 45 11.96 -1.20 5.08
CA GLU A 45 13.41 -1.24 5.21
C GLU A 45 14.08 -2.04 4.09
N ARG A 46 13.37 -3.02 3.53
CA ARG A 46 13.96 -3.97 2.58
C ARG A 46 13.50 -3.77 1.15
N ALA A 47 12.50 -2.93 0.94
CA ALA A 47 11.94 -2.70 -0.38
C ALA A 47 11.46 -1.25 -0.47
N ASP A 48 11.10 -0.81 -1.68
CA ASP A 48 10.61 0.54 -1.93
C ASP A 48 9.10 0.55 -1.70
N LEU A 49 8.70 0.81 -0.46
CA LEU A 49 7.30 0.76 -0.03
C LEU A 49 6.77 2.14 0.35
N THR A 50 5.58 2.45 -0.13
CA THR A 50 4.79 3.60 0.33
C THR A 50 3.47 3.08 0.88
N VAL A 51 3.08 3.53 2.07
CA VAL A 51 1.84 3.11 2.72
C VAL A 51 0.87 4.26 2.79
N TYR A 52 -0.36 4.04 2.32
CA TYR A 52 -1.46 4.98 2.46
C TYR A 52 -2.38 4.48 3.56
N THR A 53 -2.56 5.29 4.60
CA THR A 53 -3.37 4.90 5.75
C THR A 53 -4.71 5.65 5.74
N GLN A 54 -5.79 4.90 5.93
CA GLN A 54 -7.15 5.42 5.76
C GLN A 54 -7.74 6.08 7.00
N ASP A 55 -7.21 5.80 8.18
CA ASP A 55 -7.83 6.30 9.42
C ASP A 55 -6.85 6.92 10.41
N ASP A 56 -5.64 6.41 10.50
CA ASP A 56 -4.68 6.85 11.51
C ASP A 56 -3.34 7.15 10.84
N PRO A 57 -2.97 8.44 10.72
CA PRO A 57 -1.72 8.81 10.05
C PRO A 57 -0.46 8.28 10.74
N THR A 58 -0.57 7.79 11.97
CA THR A 58 0.57 7.22 12.68
C THR A 58 0.68 5.70 12.50
N PHE A 59 -0.23 5.09 11.75
CA PHE A 59 -0.23 3.66 11.50
C PHE A 59 0.33 3.37 10.10
N PRO A 60 1.21 2.37 9.91
CA PRO A 60 1.72 1.40 10.90
C PRO A 60 2.78 1.98 11.83
N THR A 61 3.37 3.09 11.49
CA THR A 61 4.30 3.83 12.35
C THR A 61 4.45 5.24 11.76
N GLU A 62 5.00 6.15 12.52
CA GLU A 62 5.29 7.50 12.00
C GLU A 62 6.58 7.43 11.19
N ALA A 63 6.48 7.68 9.89
CA ALA A 63 7.63 7.59 8.99
C ALA A 63 7.33 8.31 7.68
N ASP A 64 8.38 8.65 6.95
CA ASP A 64 8.26 9.34 5.66
C ASP A 64 7.53 8.52 4.61
N TRP A 65 7.58 7.20 4.71
CA TRP A 65 6.93 6.30 3.76
C TRP A 65 5.46 6.05 4.07
N VAL A 66 4.92 6.68 5.13
CA VAL A 66 3.51 6.58 5.50
C VAL A 66 2.83 7.88 5.10
N VAL A 67 1.79 7.76 4.27
CA VAL A 67 1.07 8.91 3.72
C VAL A 67 -0.35 8.91 4.26
N ASP A 68 -0.80 10.06 4.73
CA ASP A 68 -2.15 10.27 5.25
C ASP A 68 -3.14 10.24 4.09
N ASP A 69 -4.03 9.25 4.07
CA ASP A 69 -5.12 9.14 3.12
C ASP A 69 -6.45 9.12 3.87
N THR A 70 -6.55 9.86 4.96
CA THR A 70 -7.77 9.87 5.78
C THR A 70 -8.95 10.50 5.06
N ASP A 71 -8.72 11.30 4.02
CA ASP A 71 -9.79 11.79 3.16
C ASP A 71 -10.16 10.76 2.08
N LEU A 72 -9.47 9.63 2.02
CA LEU A 72 -9.72 8.50 1.13
C LEU A 72 -9.56 8.83 -0.36
N ALA A 73 -8.87 9.89 -0.70
CA ALA A 73 -8.73 10.30 -2.09
C ALA A 73 -8.00 9.26 -2.93
N ILE A 74 -6.88 8.73 -2.41
CA ILE A 74 -6.11 7.69 -3.09
C ILE A 74 -6.87 6.37 -3.08
N SER A 75 -7.40 5.99 -1.92
CA SER A 75 -8.14 4.73 -1.78
C SER A 75 -9.35 4.67 -2.70
N TRP A 76 -10.07 5.77 -2.82
CA TRP A 76 -11.23 5.85 -3.69
C TRP A 76 -10.86 5.60 -5.15
N GLY A 77 -9.76 6.20 -5.60
CA GLY A 77 -9.29 6.04 -6.98
C GLY A 77 -8.80 4.63 -7.30
N LEU A 78 -8.41 3.86 -6.29
CA LEU A 78 -7.89 2.51 -6.49
C LEU A 78 -8.97 1.43 -6.52
N ASP A 79 -10.20 1.75 -6.15
CA ASP A 79 -11.32 0.81 -6.17
C ASP A 79 -10.98 -0.47 -5.40
N LEU A 80 -10.71 -0.31 -4.11
CA LEU A 80 -10.25 -1.40 -3.26
C LEU A 80 -11.42 -2.25 -2.77
N ASP A 81 -11.22 -3.58 -2.74
CA ASP A 81 -12.20 -4.50 -2.15
C ASP A 81 -12.07 -4.58 -0.64
N ALA A 82 -10.84 -4.49 -0.14
CA ALA A 82 -10.56 -4.62 1.29
C ALA A 82 -9.14 -4.12 1.57
N VAL A 83 -8.82 -4.00 2.85
CA VAL A 83 -7.46 -3.69 3.30
C VAL A 83 -7.00 -4.80 4.23
N PRO A 84 -5.71 -5.08 4.32
CA PRO A 84 -4.64 -4.47 3.57
C PRO A 84 -4.64 -4.91 2.11
N THR A 85 -4.27 -4.02 1.21
CA THR A 85 -4.04 -4.35 -0.18
C THR A 85 -2.62 -3.91 -0.54
N LEU A 86 -1.87 -4.81 -1.16
CA LEU A 86 -0.58 -4.48 -1.76
C LEU A 86 -0.77 -4.31 -3.25
N LEU A 87 -0.11 -3.29 -3.79
CA LEU A 87 -0.13 -3.02 -5.23
C LEU A 87 1.30 -2.83 -5.71
N ARG A 88 1.53 -3.12 -6.98
CA ARG A 88 2.78 -2.80 -7.64
C ARG A 88 2.49 -1.77 -8.72
N ILE A 89 3.24 -0.67 -8.70
CA ILE A 89 3.10 0.40 -9.67
C ILE A 89 4.38 0.47 -10.50
N GLU A 90 4.23 0.46 -11.81
CA GLU A 90 5.35 0.55 -12.74
C GLU A 90 4.99 1.56 -13.82
N GLY A 91 5.79 2.61 -13.95
CA GLY A 91 5.52 3.67 -14.89
C GLY A 91 4.22 4.41 -14.60
N GLY A 92 3.85 4.49 -13.33
CA GLY A 92 2.61 5.14 -12.91
C GLY A 92 1.37 4.28 -13.08
N VAL A 93 1.52 3.01 -13.47
CA VAL A 93 0.39 2.12 -13.76
C VAL A 93 0.41 0.94 -12.80
N GLU A 94 -0.75 0.58 -12.29
CA GLU A 94 -0.90 -0.61 -11.45
C GLU A 94 -0.71 -1.86 -12.31
N THR A 95 0.26 -2.71 -11.94
CA THR A 95 0.55 -3.93 -12.69
C THR A 95 0.15 -5.19 -11.94
N ALA A 96 -0.06 -5.11 -10.62
CA ALA A 96 -0.47 -6.26 -9.81
C ALA A 96 -1.06 -5.77 -8.50
N ARG A 97 -1.92 -6.61 -7.89
CA ARG A 97 -2.41 -6.36 -6.53
C ARG A 97 -2.75 -7.66 -5.82
N THR A 98 -2.70 -7.62 -4.50
CA THR A 98 -3.15 -8.72 -3.65
C THR A 98 -3.77 -8.12 -2.39
N THR A 99 -4.80 -8.78 -1.86
CA THR A 99 -5.62 -8.28 -0.75
C THR A 99 -5.55 -9.26 0.41
N GLY A 100 -5.58 -8.73 1.64
CA GLY A 100 -5.47 -9.53 2.86
C GLY A 100 -4.02 -9.87 3.17
N TRP A 101 -3.79 -10.46 4.34
CA TRP A 101 -2.46 -10.93 4.74
C TRP A 101 -2.30 -12.40 4.36
N ASP A 102 -1.26 -12.70 3.57
CA ASP A 102 -0.90 -14.06 3.18
C ASP A 102 0.61 -14.07 2.99
N ARG A 103 1.34 -14.74 3.92
CA ARG A 103 2.80 -14.71 3.91
C ARG A 103 3.37 -15.16 2.58
N ASP A 104 2.94 -16.34 2.10
CA ASP A 104 3.52 -16.90 0.89
C ASP A 104 3.24 -16.00 -0.32
N ARG A 105 2.04 -15.48 -0.41
CA ARG A 105 1.66 -14.60 -1.50
C ARG A 105 2.44 -13.27 -1.42
N TRP A 106 2.60 -12.71 -0.22
CA TRP A 106 3.32 -11.47 -0.06
C TRP A 106 4.81 -11.64 -0.36
N GLU A 107 5.39 -12.79 0.04
CA GLU A 107 6.80 -13.05 -0.27
C GLU A 107 7.00 -13.18 -1.77
N GLU A 108 6.12 -13.86 -2.46
CA GLU A 108 6.16 -13.98 -3.91
C GLU A 108 5.94 -12.62 -4.58
N PHE A 109 4.96 -11.87 -4.10
CA PHE A 109 4.56 -10.59 -4.66
C PHE A 109 5.68 -9.55 -4.53
N THR A 110 6.34 -9.49 -3.37
CA THR A 110 7.35 -8.48 -3.08
C THR A 110 8.76 -8.90 -3.45
N GLY A 111 9.02 -10.19 -3.58
CA GLY A 111 10.37 -10.73 -3.75
C GLY A 111 11.18 -10.73 -2.46
N VAL A 112 10.55 -10.46 -1.32
CA VAL A 112 11.20 -10.41 -0.01
C VAL A 112 10.76 -11.62 0.79
N SER A 113 11.72 -12.40 1.30
CA SER A 113 11.42 -13.62 2.04
C SER A 113 11.42 -13.38 3.55
N ASN A 114 10.88 -14.37 4.26
CA ASN A 114 10.87 -14.41 5.73
C ASN A 114 10.05 -13.25 6.33
N LEU A 115 8.89 -13.00 5.75
CA LEU A 115 7.98 -11.96 6.21
C LEU A 115 7.13 -12.47 7.36
N GLY A 116 7.15 -11.76 8.49
CA GLY A 116 6.33 -12.05 9.65
C GLY A 116 6.40 -13.50 10.10
N PRO A 117 7.63 -14.05 10.37
CA PRO A 117 7.75 -15.49 10.67
C PRO A 117 6.99 -15.91 11.91
N ASP A 118 6.73 -15.00 12.83
CA ASP A 118 6.02 -15.30 14.08
C ASP A 118 4.51 -15.09 13.94
N LEU A 119 4.03 -14.67 12.78
CA LEU A 119 2.60 -14.40 12.56
C LEU A 119 1.90 -15.63 12.01
N PRO A 120 0.56 -15.73 12.20
CA PRO A 120 -0.21 -16.70 11.42
C PRO A 120 0.04 -16.49 9.94
N PRO A 121 0.00 -17.57 9.13
CA PRO A 121 0.34 -17.44 7.70
C PRO A 121 -0.71 -16.71 6.87
N PHE A 122 -1.91 -16.51 7.40
CA PHE A 122 -3.02 -15.98 6.62
C PHE A 122 -4.04 -15.28 7.50
N LYS A 123 -4.54 -14.13 7.02
CA LYS A 123 -5.71 -13.47 7.61
C LYS A 123 -6.36 -12.60 6.53
N PRO A 124 -7.63 -12.88 6.18
CA PRO A 124 -8.30 -12.08 5.15
C PRO A 124 -8.52 -10.63 5.60
N GLY A 125 -8.56 -9.76 4.64
CA GLY A 125 -8.82 -8.34 4.87
C GLY A 125 -10.25 -8.03 5.24
#